data_6e44d953c62709155b208d06dd640b64
#
_entry.id   6e44d953c62709155b208d06dd640b64
#
_cell.length_a   1.000
_cell.length_b   1.000
_cell.length_c   1.000
_cell.angle_alpha   90.00
_cell.angle_beta   90.00
_cell.angle_gamma   90.00
#
_symmetry.space_group_name_H-M   'P 1'
#
loop_
_entity.id
_entity.type
_entity.pdbx_description
1 polymer ?
#
loop_
_entity_poly.entity_id
_entity_poly.type
_entity_poly.pdbx_seq_one_letter_code
_entity_poly.pdbx_strand_id
1 'polypeptide(L)'
;MQTEFLRRFVTNKRLRASLGVLVILVVTFWLLGYFWLPSYAKDSLETKLSGIVHRPVYIQSIDIQPLSLEIIVRGLRVGKKIENGGGDNVLFSVGELYINFSTASIARLSLIVSSVKIKNPILYIVREGKNQFNISDLIEKFSGKVGNDRLMLSISNVVVEDGHFEFIDFFKNSHQKISEINFGIPFISNFENDLRTWIEPYFNAKINGSSFVLSGRVRPFSGRQEATLDLKLNNIDLMQIKEYSPIPIGINLLTGYFDSNLQLIYTQEADKKTKMLLSGNASLRELKFENNTTKEPYNINLEKLDVMLIDIDLSGQKSAKLVMELAGASLVHSGEDKPALSLPKLTANNIYIDSLEKNIVFGMVKLDQFKASMRRK
;
A
#
# COMPACT_ATOMS: atom_id res chain seq x y z
N MET A 1 -36.76 12.44 -47.48
CA MET A 1 -36.12 11.16 -47.15
C MET A 1 -36.48 10.65 -45.75
N GLN A 2 -36.44 11.47 -44.68
CA GLN A 2 -36.83 11.07 -43.31
C GLN A 2 -38.34 10.72 -43.15
N THR A 3 -39.24 11.40 -43.84
CA THR A 3 -40.69 11.18 -43.75
C THR A 3 -41.14 9.87 -44.41
N GLU A 4 -40.49 9.42 -45.47
CA GLU A 4 -40.82 8.13 -46.12
C GLU A 4 -40.34 6.93 -45.32
N PHE A 5 -39.17 7.07 -44.63
CA PHE A 5 -38.66 6.05 -43.72
C PHE A 5 -39.63 5.81 -42.55
N LEU A 6 -40.11 6.90 -41.91
CA LEU A 6 -41.08 6.83 -40.83
C LEU A 6 -42.41 6.23 -41.28
N ARG A 7 -42.89 6.53 -42.51
CA ARG A 7 -44.15 6.01 -43.06
C ARG A 7 -44.06 4.51 -43.36
N ARG A 8 -42.93 3.99 -43.88
CA ARG A 8 -42.68 2.53 -44.05
C ARG A 8 -42.59 1.82 -42.72
N PHE A 9 -42.05 2.48 -41.71
CA PHE A 9 -41.97 1.95 -40.33
C PHE A 9 -43.35 1.77 -39.73
N VAL A 10 -44.24 2.76 -39.94
CA VAL A 10 -45.61 2.76 -39.39
C VAL A 10 -46.55 1.75 -40.10
N THR A 11 -46.31 1.42 -41.36
CA THR A 11 -47.21 0.56 -42.14
C THR A 11 -46.86 -0.94 -42.12
N ASN A 12 -45.66 -1.32 -41.73
CA ASN A 12 -45.23 -2.73 -41.77
C ASN A 12 -45.59 -3.47 -40.46
N LYS A 13 -46.66 -4.27 -40.45
CA LYS A 13 -47.12 -5.04 -39.30
C LYS A 13 -46.05 -5.97 -38.72
N ARG A 14 -45.19 -6.59 -39.56
CA ARG A 14 -44.10 -7.48 -39.10
C ARG A 14 -43.02 -6.70 -38.38
N LEU A 15 -42.67 -5.49 -38.84
CA LEU A 15 -41.66 -4.64 -38.21
C LEU A 15 -42.12 -4.12 -36.83
N ARG A 16 -43.43 -3.77 -36.71
CA ARG A 16 -44.03 -3.40 -35.40
C ARG A 16 -44.04 -4.59 -34.43
N ALA A 17 -44.39 -5.78 -34.92
CA ALA A 17 -44.38 -6.98 -34.10
C ALA A 17 -42.94 -7.32 -33.62
N SER A 18 -41.94 -7.24 -34.50
CA SER A 18 -40.56 -7.48 -34.15
C SER A 18 -40.05 -6.45 -33.13
N LEU A 19 -40.41 -5.18 -33.30
CA LEU A 19 -40.07 -4.12 -32.36
C LEU A 19 -40.74 -4.33 -31.00
N GLY A 20 -42.04 -4.73 -31.01
CA GLY A 20 -42.78 -5.09 -29.80
C GLY A 20 -42.14 -6.24 -29.03
N VAL A 21 -41.75 -7.31 -29.74
CA VAL A 21 -41.01 -8.44 -29.15
C VAL A 21 -39.66 -7.99 -28.58
N LEU A 22 -38.90 -7.17 -29.31
CA LEU A 22 -37.62 -6.65 -28.83
C LEU A 22 -37.80 -5.83 -27.55
N VAL A 23 -38.81 -4.93 -27.51
CA VAL A 23 -39.12 -4.13 -26.30
C VAL A 23 -39.48 -5.03 -25.13
N ILE A 24 -40.33 -6.02 -25.35
CA ILE A 24 -40.71 -6.99 -24.30
C ILE A 24 -39.48 -7.73 -23.80
N LEU A 25 -38.60 -8.20 -24.67
CA LEU A 25 -37.38 -8.89 -24.28
C LEU A 25 -36.46 -7.98 -23.46
N VAL A 26 -36.27 -6.72 -23.87
CA VAL A 26 -35.45 -5.74 -23.13
C VAL A 26 -36.07 -5.45 -21.77
N VAL A 27 -37.39 -5.24 -21.70
CA VAL A 27 -38.07 -4.97 -20.42
C VAL A 27 -38.01 -6.19 -19.51
N THR A 28 -38.21 -7.39 -20.03
CA THR A 28 -38.10 -8.64 -19.26
C THR A 28 -36.73 -8.85 -18.75
N PHE A 29 -35.70 -8.65 -19.59
CA PHE A 29 -34.28 -8.72 -19.19
C PHE A 29 -33.95 -7.70 -18.09
N TRP A 30 -34.47 -6.47 -18.23
CA TRP A 30 -34.29 -5.42 -17.23
C TRP A 30 -34.95 -5.76 -15.90
N LEU A 31 -36.23 -6.24 -15.94
CA LEU A 31 -36.98 -6.65 -14.73
C LEU A 31 -36.29 -7.83 -14.03
N LEU A 32 -35.88 -8.85 -14.76
CA LEU A 32 -35.16 -10.00 -14.20
C LEU A 32 -33.81 -9.57 -13.59
N GLY A 33 -33.06 -8.73 -14.30
CA GLY A 33 -31.78 -8.21 -13.84
C GLY A 33 -31.90 -7.31 -12.62
N TYR A 34 -32.98 -6.55 -12.51
CA TYR A 34 -33.18 -5.62 -11.41
C TYR A 34 -33.79 -6.29 -10.15
N PHE A 35 -34.74 -7.21 -10.29
CA PHE A 35 -35.46 -7.77 -9.14
C PHE A 35 -34.98 -9.15 -8.71
N TRP A 36 -34.68 -10.03 -9.63
CA TRP A 36 -34.31 -11.41 -9.31
C TRP A 36 -32.84 -11.68 -9.20
N LEU A 37 -32.06 -11.12 -10.12
CA LEU A 37 -30.63 -11.37 -10.20
C LEU A 37 -29.84 -10.90 -8.94
N PRO A 38 -30.16 -9.76 -8.29
CA PRO A 38 -29.45 -9.33 -7.09
C PRO A 38 -29.57 -10.32 -5.92
N SER A 39 -30.77 -10.83 -5.65
CA SER A 39 -30.97 -11.80 -4.56
C SER A 39 -30.24 -13.11 -4.84
N TYR A 40 -30.36 -13.64 -6.06
CA TYR A 40 -29.65 -14.85 -6.47
C TYR A 40 -28.12 -14.66 -6.42
N ALA A 41 -27.63 -13.52 -6.90
CA ALA A 41 -26.20 -13.19 -6.87
C ALA A 41 -25.68 -13.09 -5.44
N LYS A 42 -26.42 -12.46 -4.52
CA LYS A 42 -26.08 -12.37 -3.11
C LYS A 42 -25.86 -13.75 -2.50
N ASP A 43 -26.88 -14.63 -2.56
CA ASP A 43 -26.83 -15.95 -1.94
C ASP A 43 -25.73 -16.83 -2.55
N SER A 44 -25.56 -16.75 -3.87
CA SER A 44 -24.53 -17.48 -4.60
C SER A 44 -23.12 -17.00 -4.24
N LEU A 45 -22.90 -15.68 -4.11
CA LEU A 45 -21.62 -15.10 -3.75
C LEU A 45 -21.28 -15.38 -2.29
N GLU A 46 -22.20 -15.21 -1.35
CA GLU A 46 -22.00 -15.55 0.05
C GLU A 46 -21.56 -17.02 0.21
N THR A 47 -22.27 -17.94 -0.46
CA THR A 47 -21.96 -19.37 -0.41
C THR A 47 -20.59 -19.69 -1.03
N LYS A 48 -20.34 -19.20 -2.25
CA LYS A 48 -19.07 -19.47 -2.95
C LYS A 48 -17.88 -18.85 -2.26
N LEU A 49 -17.97 -17.58 -1.84
CA LEU A 49 -16.91 -16.91 -1.14
C LEU A 49 -16.64 -17.57 0.21
N SER A 50 -17.69 -17.92 0.97
CA SER A 50 -17.52 -18.66 2.24
C SER A 50 -16.78 -19.99 2.03
N GLY A 51 -17.08 -20.71 0.96
CA GLY A 51 -16.37 -21.94 0.59
C GLY A 51 -14.92 -21.70 0.17
N ILE A 52 -14.63 -20.57 -0.47
CA ILE A 52 -13.27 -20.21 -0.87
C ILE A 52 -12.43 -19.80 0.33
N VAL A 53 -12.94 -18.89 1.17
CA VAL A 53 -12.16 -18.35 2.30
C VAL A 53 -12.24 -19.19 3.58
N HIS A 54 -13.09 -20.23 3.60
CA HIS A 54 -13.41 -21.06 4.78
C HIS A 54 -13.82 -20.22 6.00
N ARG A 55 -14.55 -19.16 5.76
CA ARG A 55 -15.09 -18.23 6.76
C ARG A 55 -16.48 -17.77 6.36
N PRO A 56 -17.33 -17.41 7.33
CA PRO A 56 -18.64 -16.86 6.99
C PRO A 56 -18.47 -15.53 6.23
N VAL A 57 -19.09 -15.44 5.07
CA VAL A 57 -19.18 -14.22 4.27
C VAL A 57 -20.63 -13.75 4.31
N TYR A 58 -20.83 -12.49 4.58
CA TYR A 58 -22.11 -11.83 4.61
C TYR A 58 -22.09 -10.59 3.71
N ILE A 59 -23.15 -10.39 2.93
CA ILE A 59 -23.37 -9.24 2.06
C ILE A 59 -24.71 -8.62 2.44
N GLN A 60 -24.73 -7.32 2.74
CA GLN A 60 -25.97 -6.64 3.09
C GLN A 60 -26.93 -6.55 1.89
N SER A 61 -26.44 -6.00 0.78
CA SER A 61 -27.20 -5.89 -0.47
C SER A 61 -26.29 -5.93 -1.69
N ILE A 62 -26.86 -6.36 -2.81
CA ILE A 62 -26.27 -6.25 -4.15
C ILE A 62 -27.29 -5.54 -5.03
N ASP A 63 -26.86 -4.48 -5.71
CA ASP A 63 -27.62 -3.79 -6.74
C ASP A 63 -26.96 -4.05 -8.10
N ILE A 64 -27.73 -4.52 -9.06
CA ILE A 64 -27.26 -4.78 -10.41
C ILE A 64 -28.07 -3.92 -11.37
N GLN A 65 -27.37 -3.15 -12.20
CA GLN A 65 -27.98 -2.32 -13.23
C GLN A 65 -27.59 -2.89 -14.60
N PRO A 66 -28.46 -3.73 -15.22
CA PRO A 66 -28.07 -4.47 -16.42
C PRO A 66 -27.80 -3.58 -17.64
N LEU A 67 -28.44 -2.41 -17.74
CA LEU A 67 -28.28 -1.51 -18.88
C LEU A 67 -26.99 -0.67 -18.82
N SER A 68 -26.58 -0.25 -17.62
CA SER A 68 -25.33 0.48 -17.41
C SER A 68 -24.16 -0.45 -17.09
N LEU A 69 -24.42 -1.75 -16.91
CA LEU A 69 -23.42 -2.77 -16.53
C LEU A 69 -22.73 -2.46 -15.21
N GLU A 70 -23.50 -1.95 -14.25
CA GLU A 70 -23.01 -1.58 -12.92
C GLU A 70 -23.41 -2.64 -11.89
N ILE A 71 -22.48 -2.92 -10.97
CA ILE A 71 -22.70 -3.76 -9.80
C ILE A 71 -22.26 -2.99 -8.58
N ILE A 72 -23.13 -2.89 -7.59
CA ILE A 72 -22.86 -2.27 -6.30
C ILE A 72 -23.10 -3.31 -5.21
N VAL A 73 -22.05 -3.65 -4.47
CA VAL A 73 -22.12 -4.53 -3.30
C VAL A 73 -21.94 -3.69 -2.05
N ARG A 74 -22.92 -3.74 -1.13
CA ARG A 74 -22.86 -3.00 0.14
C ARG A 74 -22.74 -3.92 1.33
N GLY A 75 -21.94 -3.49 2.31
CA GLY A 75 -21.83 -4.16 3.59
C GLY A 75 -21.25 -5.57 3.49
N LEU A 76 -20.25 -5.79 2.61
CA LEU A 76 -19.52 -7.06 2.55
C LEU A 76 -18.71 -7.23 3.84
N ARG A 77 -18.86 -8.39 4.50
CA ARG A 77 -18.11 -8.76 5.71
C ARG A 77 -17.64 -10.19 5.60
N VAL A 78 -16.39 -10.41 5.99
CA VAL A 78 -15.77 -11.73 6.12
C VAL A 78 -15.41 -11.94 7.60
N GLY A 79 -16.01 -12.94 8.23
CA GLY A 79 -15.76 -13.26 9.65
C GLY A 79 -14.39 -13.88 9.88
N LYS A 80 -14.03 -14.06 11.16
CA LYS A 80 -12.88 -14.88 11.53
C LYS A 80 -13.23 -16.36 11.34
N LYS A 81 -12.19 -17.21 11.22
CA LYS A 81 -12.35 -18.66 11.23
C LYS A 81 -13.07 -19.06 12.53
N ILE A 82 -14.12 -19.87 12.40
CA ILE A 82 -14.90 -20.32 13.56
C ILE A 82 -14.09 -21.41 14.28
N GLU A 83 -13.31 -21.01 15.26
CA GLU A 83 -12.75 -21.88 16.28
C GLU A 83 -13.37 -21.44 17.60
N ASN A 84 -14.36 -22.22 18.08
CA ASN A 84 -15.02 -22.08 19.39
C ASN A 84 -15.61 -20.71 19.71
N GLY A 85 -16.83 -20.52 19.27
CA GLY A 85 -17.88 -19.74 19.92
C GLY A 85 -17.51 -18.35 20.42
N GLY A 86 -17.90 -17.32 19.68
CA GLY A 86 -18.14 -16.03 20.29
C GLY A 86 -17.52 -14.82 19.57
N GLY A 87 -18.42 -13.94 19.19
CA GLY A 87 -18.11 -12.54 18.92
C GLY A 87 -18.04 -12.16 17.44
N ASP A 88 -18.55 -10.99 17.12
CA ASP A 88 -18.48 -10.30 15.83
C ASP A 88 -17.03 -9.93 15.43
N ASN A 89 -16.20 -10.93 15.22
CA ASN A 89 -14.82 -10.74 14.85
C ASN A 89 -14.70 -10.72 13.32
N VAL A 90 -14.81 -9.54 12.74
CA VAL A 90 -14.64 -9.30 11.33
C VAL A 90 -13.16 -9.33 10.98
N LEU A 91 -12.77 -10.16 10.01
CA LEU A 91 -11.42 -10.16 9.43
C LEU A 91 -11.28 -9.05 8.39
N PHE A 92 -12.29 -8.94 7.54
CA PHE A 92 -12.31 -7.99 6.44
C PHE A 92 -13.72 -7.49 6.20
N SER A 93 -13.86 -6.21 5.91
CA SER A 93 -15.14 -5.64 5.49
C SER A 93 -14.95 -4.55 4.44
N VAL A 94 -16.00 -4.32 3.66
CA VAL A 94 -16.10 -3.22 2.69
C VAL A 94 -17.46 -2.57 2.87
N GLY A 95 -17.47 -1.25 3.04
CA GLY A 95 -18.71 -0.48 3.11
C GLY A 95 -19.46 -0.52 1.77
N GLU A 96 -18.79 -0.15 0.67
CA GLU A 96 -19.33 -0.20 -0.68
C GLU A 96 -18.25 -0.61 -1.68
N LEU A 97 -18.57 -1.61 -2.53
CA LEU A 97 -17.80 -2.00 -3.70
C LEU A 97 -18.63 -1.68 -4.94
N TYR A 98 -18.18 -0.73 -5.73
CA TYR A 98 -18.78 -0.35 -7.02
C TYR A 98 -17.91 -0.86 -8.16
N ILE A 99 -18.51 -1.55 -9.12
CA ILE A 99 -17.86 -2.03 -10.34
C ILE A 99 -18.72 -1.62 -11.54
N ASN A 100 -18.11 -0.97 -12.52
CA ASN A 100 -18.73 -0.63 -13.80
C ASN A 100 -17.96 -1.33 -14.93
N PHE A 101 -18.66 -2.17 -15.68
CA PHE A 101 -18.13 -2.85 -16.85
C PHE A 101 -18.39 -2.02 -18.11
N SER A 102 -17.42 -1.99 -19.00
CA SER A 102 -17.57 -1.32 -20.30
C SER A 102 -18.46 -2.15 -21.24
N THR A 103 -19.34 -1.50 -21.98
CA THR A 103 -20.08 -2.15 -23.08
C THR A 103 -19.16 -2.70 -24.17
N ALA A 104 -17.92 -2.17 -24.29
CA ALA A 104 -16.89 -2.68 -25.16
C ALA A 104 -16.44 -4.11 -24.79
N SER A 105 -16.67 -4.56 -23.53
CA SER A 105 -16.41 -5.95 -23.11
C SER A 105 -17.18 -6.94 -23.97
N ILE A 106 -18.44 -6.63 -24.29
CA ILE A 106 -19.30 -7.47 -25.13
C ILE A 106 -18.79 -7.52 -26.56
N ALA A 107 -18.40 -6.35 -27.12
CA ALA A 107 -17.95 -6.25 -28.49
C ALA A 107 -16.58 -6.90 -28.74
N ARG A 108 -15.69 -6.84 -27.74
CA ARG A 108 -14.30 -7.32 -27.83
C ARG A 108 -14.09 -8.71 -27.23
N LEU A 109 -15.10 -9.31 -26.61
CA LEU A 109 -15.01 -10.58 -25.85
C LEU A 109 -13.83 -10.56 -24.86
N SER A 110 -13.61 -9.43 -24.21
CA SER A 110 -12.51 -9.17 -23.30
C SER A 110 -13.03 -8.52 -22.01
N LEU A 111 -12.36 -8.74 -20.88
CA LEU A 111 -12.77 -8.11 -19.64
C LEU A 111 -12.30 -6.65 -19.60
N ILE A 112 -13.22 -5.71 -19.83
CA ILE A 112 -12.97 -4.27 -19.76
C ILE A 112 -13.82 -3.67 -18.64
N VAL A 113 -13.16 -3.22 -17.59
CA VAL A 113 -13.78 -2.57 -16.43
C VAL A 113 -13.49 -1.06 -16.49
N SER A 114 -14.54 -0.27 -16.53
CA SER A 114 -14.45 1.20 -16.63
C SER A 114 -14.15 1.86 -15.29
N SER A 115 -14.60 1.27 -14.19
CA SER A 115 -14.34 1.80 -12.85
C SER A 115 -14.49 0.72 -11.78
N VAL A 116 -13.60 0.73 -10.80
CA VAL A 116 -13.72 -0.02 -9.54
C VAL A 116 -13.53 0.96 -8.39
N LYS A 117 -14.53 1.10 -7.52
CA LYS A 117 -14.42 1.94 -6.32
C LYS A 117 -14.72 1.11 -5.08
N ILE A 118 -13.83 1.19 -4.11
CA ILE A 118 -13.93 0.47 -2.83
C ILE A 118 -13.94 1.52 -1.72
N LYS A 119 -15.07 1.64 -1.01
CA LYS A 119 -15.21 2.61 0.07
C LYS A 119 -15.19 1.92 1.44
N ASN A 120 -14.49 2.55 2.36
CA ASN A 120 -14.36 2.13 3.74
C ASN A 120 -13.98 0.64 3.88
N PRO A 121 -12.95 0.13 3.17
CA PRO A 121 -12.45 -1.20 3.43
C PRO A 121 -11.74 -1.23 4.78
N ILE A 122 -11.99 -2.27 5.57
CA ILE A 122 -11.33 -2.51 6.85
C ILE A 122 -10.71 -3.90 6.82
N LEU A 123 -9.46 -4.00 7.26
CA LEU A 123 -8.73 -5.26 7.36
C LEU A 123 -8.05 -5.38 8.73
N TYR A 124 -8.34 -6.48 9.44
CA TYR A 124 -7.72 -6.82 10.73
C TYR A 124 -6.80 -8.02 10.58
N ILE A 125 -5.50 -7.82 10.79
CA ILE A 125 -4.51 -8.90 10.84
C ILE A 125 -4.02 -9.06 12.27
N VAL A 126 -4.05 -10.30 12.76
CA VAL A 126 -3.58 -10.66 14.09
C VAL A 126 -2.43 -11.65 13.94
N ARG A 127 -1.30 -11.36 14.57
CA ARG A 127 -0.19 -12.28 14.74
C ARG A 127 -0.22 -12.87 16.12
N GLU A 128 -0.41 -14.18 16.21
CA GLU A 128 -0.54 -14.94 17.47
C GLU A 128 0.78 -15.57 17.91
N GLY A 129 1.66 -15.88 16.96
CA GLY A 129 2.96 -16.51 17.20
C GLY A 129 4.01 -16.09 16.18
N LYS A 130 5.22 -16.68 16.25
CA LYS A 130 6.36 -16.28 15.41
C LYS A 130 6.04 -16.21 13.91
N ASN A 131 5.25 -17.17 13.40
CA ASN A 131 4.83 -17.27 12.00
C ASN A 131 3.35 -17.63 11.88
N GLN A 132 2.54 -17.32 12.89
CA GLN A 132 1.12 -17.64 12.91
C GLN A 132 0.30 -16.35 12.86
N PHE A 133 -0.51 -16.24 11.80
CA PHE A 133 -1.42 -15.12 11.56
C PHE A 133 -2.85 -15.67 11.44
N ASN A 134 -3.81 -14.85 11.80
CA ASN A 134 -5.25 -15.17 11.61
C ASN A 134 -5.63 -15.41 10.14
N ILE A 135 -4.72 -15.12 9.19
CA ILE A 135 -4.86 -15.32 7.73
C ILE A 135 -3.88 -16.33 7.15
N SER A 136 -3.12 -17.09 7.97
CA SER A 136 -2.07 -18.00 7.48
C SER A 136 -2.60 -19.03 6.47
N ASP A 137 -3.79 -19.56 6.71
CA ASP A 137 -4.49 -20.48 5.81
C ASP A 137 -4.86 -19.84 4.46
N LEU A 138 -5.21 -18.57 4.44
CA LEU A 138 -5.48 -17.82 3.21
C LEU A 138 -4.18 -17.56 2.44
N ILE A 139 -3.12 -17.16 3.15
CA ILE A 139 -1.80 -16.97 2.54
C ILE A 139 -1.34 -18.26 1.88
N GLU A 140 -1.40 -19.39 2.57
CA GLU A 140 -1.02 -20.70 2.03
C GLU A 140 -1.84 -21.07 0.79
N LYS A 141 -3.16 -20.89 0.86
CA LYS A 141 -4.08 -21.21 -0.23
C LYS A 141 -3.85 -20.35 -1.48
N PHE A 142 -3.61 -19.04 -1.32
CA PHE A 142 -3.46 -18.11 -2.43
C PHE A 142 -2.01 -17.88 -2.88
N SER A 143 -1.02 -18.42 -2.17
CA SER A 143 0.39 -18.39 -2.58
C SER A 143 0.72 -19.38 -3.71
N GLY A 144 -0.26 -20.15 -4.19
CA GLY A 144 -0.13 -21.05 -5.34
C GLY A 144 0.15 -20.28 -6.63
N LYS A 145 0.75 -20.98 -7.60
CA LYS A 145 1.09 -20.41 -8.92
C LYS A 145 -0.17 -19.84 -9.58
N VAL A 146 -0.16 -18.56 -9.86
CA VAL A 146 -1.11 -17.93 -10.78
C VAL A 146 -0.96 -18.62 -12.13
N GLY A 147 -2.04 -19.15 -12.68
CA GLY A 147 -2.05 -19.80 -13.97
C GLY A 147 -1.50 -18.87 -15.06
N ASN A 148 -0.81 -19.47 -16.06
CA ASN A 148 -0.18 -18.74 -17.16
C ASN A 148 -1.17 -18.18 -18.19
N ASP A 149 -2.47 -18.32 -17.99
CA ASP A 149 -3.50 -17.81 -18.90
C ASP A 149 -3.52 -16.28 -18.83
N ARG A 150 -2.94 -15.66 -19.84
CA ARG A 150 -2.96 -14.20 -19.99
C ARG A 150 -4.34 -13.75 -20.46
N LEU A 151 -5.28 -13.61 -19.54
CA LEU A 151 -6.53 -12.93 -19.82
C LEU A 151 -6.23 -11.51 -20.30
N MET A 152 -6.81 -11.12 -21.44
CA MET A 152 -6.77 -9.73 -21.90
C MET A 152 -7.67 -8.91 -21.00
N LEU A 153 -7.05 -7.99 -20.25
CA LEU A 153 -7.68 -7.23 -19.18
C LEU A 153 -7.35 -5.74 -19.34
N SER A 154 -8.39 -4.92 -19.22
CA SER A 154 -8.24 -3.47 -19.02
C SER A 154 -9.15 -3.03 -17.89
N ILE A 155 -8.56 -2.39 -16.88
CA ILE A 155 -9.27 -1.81 -15.74
C ILE A 155 -8.88 -0.35 -15.65
N SER A 156 -9.87 0.53 -15.65
CA SER A 156 -9.67 1.96 -15.45
C SER A 156 -10.22 2.39 -14.10
N ASN A 157 -9.72 3.50 -13.59
CA ASN A 157 -10.23 4.19 -12.43
C ASN A 157 -10.47 3.27 -11.21
N VAL A 158 -9.40 2.57 -10.78
CA VAL A 158 -9.41 1.80 -9.53
C VAL A 158 -9.14 2.76 -8.39
N VAL A 159 -10.08 2.88 -7.46
CA VAL A 159 -10.00 3.81 -6.32
C VAL A 159 -10.39 3.10 -5.03
N VAL A 160 -9.59 3.29 -4.00
CA VAL A 160 -9.91 2.95 -2.62
C VAL A 160 -10.04 4.24 -1.84
N GLU A 161 -11.13 4.40 -1.10
CA GLU A 161 -11.45 5.60 -0.31
C GLU A 161 -11.63 5.22 1.16
N ASP A 162 -10.95 5.95 2.04
CA ASP A 162 -11.07 5.87 3.49
C ASP A 162 -10.91 4.43 4.05
N GLY A 163 -9.86 3.74 3.59
CA GLY A 163 -9.53 2.41 4.06
C GLY A 163 -8.88 2.43 5.45
N HIS A 164 -9.02 1.31 6.16
CA HIS A 164 -8.49 1.11 7.49
C HIS A 164 -7.83 -0.27 7.60
N PHE A 165 -6.64 -0.30 8.19
CA PHE A 165 -5.90 -1.53 8.44
C PHE A 165 -5.39 -1.53 9.87
N GLU A 166 -5.60 -2.64 10.58
CA GLU A 166 -5.04 -2.85 11.91
C GLU A 166 -4.21 -4.14 11.94
N PHE A 167 -3.02 -4.03 12.50
CA PHE A 167 -2.14 -5.15 12.76
C PHE A 167 -1.88 -5.26 14.25
N ILE A 168 -2.39 -6.33 14.86
CA ILE A 168 -2.22 -6.66 16.26
C ILE A 168 -1.19 -7.78 16.37
N ASP A 169 -0.05 -7.49 16.94
CA ASP A 169 1.06 -8.45 17.12
C ASP A 169 1.16 -8.85 18.59
N PHE A 170 0.50 -9.95 18.97
CA PHE A 170 0.60 -10.49 20.31
C PHE A 170 2.00 -11.04 20.64
N PHE A 171 2.74 -11.47 19.61
CA PHE A 171 4.11 -11.99 19.80
C PHE A 171 5.11 -10.89 20.19
N LYS A 172 4.90 -9.67 19.68
CA LYS A 172 5.74 -8.50 19.99
C LYS A 172 5.06 -7.48 20.89
N ASN A 173 3.84 -7.76 21.35
CA ASN A 173 3.01 -6.85 22.14
C ASN A 173 2.90 -5.46 21.47
N SER A 174 2.57 -5.44 20.20
CA SER A 174 2.51 -4.22 19.39
C SER A 174 1.19 -4.12 18.64
N HIS A 175 0.69 -2.91 18.47
CA HIS A 175 -0.52 -2.60 17.71
C HIS A 175 -0.21 -1.48 16.72
N GLN A 176 -0.36 -1.78 15.42
CA GLN A 176 -0.12 -0.85 14.34
C GLN A 176 -1.43 -0.54 13.62
N LYS A 177 -1.66 0.72 13.35
CA LYS A 177 -2.87 1.21 12.70
C LYS A 177 -2.51 2.04 11.48
N ILE A 178 -3.11 1.69 10.33
CA ILE A 178 -3.07 2.52 9.13
C ILE A 178 -4.50 2.96 8.84
N SER A 179 -4.73 4.25 8.82
CA SER A 179 -6.06 4.85 8.61
C SER A 179 -6.03 5.85 7.46
N GLU A 180 -7.21 6.30 7.05
CA GLU A 180 -7.38 7.24 5.94
C GLU A 180 -6.64 6.75 4.68
N ILE A 181 -6.69 5.43 4.42
CA ILE A 181 -6.06 4.83 3.25
C ILE A 181 -6.84 5.25 2.02
N ASN A 182 -6.20 6.04 1.17
CA ASN A 182 -6.70 6.44 -0.13
C ASN A 182 -5.69 6.01 -1.19
N PHE A 183 -6.16 5.21 -2.13
CA PHE A 183 -5.32 4.62 -3.17
C PHE A 183 -6.01 4.76 -4.51
N GLY A 184 -5.25 5.08 -5.56
CA GLY A 184 -5.77 5.15 -6.90
C GLY A 184 -4.79 4.66 -7.94
N ILE A 185 -5.33 3.88 -8.89
CA ILE A 185 -4.68 3.52 -10.13
C ILE A 185 -5.60 3.99 -11.26
N PRO A 186 -5.24 5.05 -12.01
CA PRO A 186 -6.08 5.58 -13.07
C PRO A 186 -6.39 4.56 -14.16
N PHE A 187 -5.42 3.67 -14.45
CA PHE A 187 -5.53 2.74 -15.55
C PHE A 187 -4.53 1.59 -15.40
N ILE A 188 -4.97 0.37 -15.71
CA ILE A 188 -4.13 -0.83 -15.84
C ILE A 188 -4.63 -1.65 -17.03
N SER A 189 -3.77 -1.95 -18.01
CA SER A 189 -4.14 -2.73 -19.19
C SER A 189 -2.94 -3.52 -19.70
N ASN A 190 -3.22 -4.74 -20.14
CA ASN A 190 -2.26 -5.58 -20.84
C ASN A 190 -2.52 -5.66 -22.35
N PHE A 191 -3.40 -4.79 -22.89
CA PHE A 191 -3.62 -4.68 -24.33
C PHE A 191 -2.39 -4.08 -25.01
N GLU A 192 -2.09 -4.57 -26.19
CA GLU A 192 -0.87 -4.23 -26.94
C GLU A 192 -0.71 -2.70 -27.15
N ASN A 193 -1.79 -2.01 -27.44
CA ASN A 193 -1.79 -0.55 -27.65
C ASN A 193 -1.49 0.24 -26.35
N ASP A 194 -1.72 -0.37 -25.19
CA ASP A 194 -1.64 0.27 -23.88
C ASP A 194 -0.31 0.00 -23.16
N LEU A 195 0.48 -0.98 -23.65
CA LEU A 195 1.72 -1.44 -22.99
C LEU A 195 2.75 -0.32 -22.75
N ARG A 196 2.70 0.75 -23.55
CA ARG A 196 3.64 1.89 -23.47
C ARG A 196 3.09 3.07 -22.68
N THR A 197 1.86 2.96 -22.16
CA THR A 197 1.21 4.05 -21.43
C THR A 197 1.79 4.15 -20.03
N TRP A 198 2.09 5.38 -19.60
CA TRP A 198 2.44 5.67 -18.21
C TRP A 198 1.18 5.67 -17.34
N ILE A 199 1.30 5.05 -16.20
CA ILE A 199 0.28 4.99 -15.15
C ILE A 199 0.79 5.84 -14.00
N GLU A 200 -0.07 6.67 -13.41
CA GLU A 200 0.24 7.53 -12.27
C GLU A 200 -0.55 7.10 -11.03
N PRO A 201 -0.10 6.02 -10.34
CA PRO A 201 -0.73 5.62 -9.11
C PRO A 201 -0.44 6.61 -7.98
N TYR A 202 -1.35 6.68 -7.03
CA TYR A 202 -1.14 7.38 -5.77
C TYR A 202 -1.60 6.55 -4.58
N PHE A 203 -0.97 6.77 -3.44
CA PHE A 203 -1.35 6.18 -2.17
C PHE A 203 -1.11 7.20 -1.05
N ASN A 204 -2.14 7.48 -0.27
CA ASN A 204 -2.07 8.33 0.92
C ASN A 204 -2.63 7.58 2.11
N ALA A 205 -2.00 7.69 3.25
CA ALA A 205 -2.46 7.05 4.48
C ALA A 205 -1.90 7.78 5.72
N LYS A 206 -2.42 7.42 6.90
CA LYS A 206 -1.81 7.74 8.18
C LYS A 206 -1.35 6.45 8.87
N ILE A 207 -0.06 6.33 9.11
CA ILE A 207 0.54 5.23 9.87
C ILE A 207 0.64 5.67 11.33
N ASN A 208 -0.16 5.09 12.21
CA ASN A 208 -0.25 5.49 13.62
C ASN A 208 -0.44 7.01 13.80
N GLY A 209 -1.22 7.65 12.92
CA GLY A 209 -1.47 9.08 12.91
C GLY A 209 -0.48 9.92 12.09
N SER A 210 0.66 9.36 11.68
CA SER A 210 1.69 10.06 10.90
C SER A 210 1.44 9.93 9.40
N SER A 211 1.65 11.00 8.65
CA SER A 211 1.35 11.05 7.22
C SER A 211 2.33 10.23 6.39
N PHE A 212 1.78 9.39 5.51
CA PHE A 212 2.47 8.64 4.47
C PHE A 212 1.88 8.99 3.11
N VAL A 213 2.71 9.38 2.15
CA VAL A 213 2.31 9.68 0.77
C VAL A 213 3.26 8.97 -0.19
N LEU A 214 2.68 8.21 -1.13
CA LEU A 214 3.40 7.62 -2.24
C LEU A 214 2.71 8.04 -3.54
N SER A 215 3.48 8.59 -4.47
CA SER A 215 3.00 8.98 -5.80
C SER A 215 4.08 8.69 -6.82
N GLY A 216 3.75 8.81 -8.10
CA GLY A 216 4.74 8.64 -9.14
C GLY A 216 4.13 8.15 -10.44
N ARG A 217 4.97 7.59 -11.29
CA ARG A 217 4.57 7.02 -12.58
C ARG A 217 5.25 5.69 -12.83
N VAL A 218 4.52 4.77 -13.41
CA VAL A 218 5.00 3.41 -13.70
C VAL A 218 4.60 2.98 -15.10
N ARG A 219 5.39 2.13 -15.70
CA ARG A 219 5.13 1.50 -17.00
C ARG A 219 5.45 0.00 -16.91
N PRO A 220 4.56 -0.79 -16.32
CA PRO A 220 4.86 -2.15 -15.88
C PRO A 220 4.83 -3.20 -17.00
N PHE A 221 4.14 -2.93 -18.12
CA PHE A 221 3.88 -3.92 -19.17
C PHE A 221 4.70 -3.70 -20.44
N SER A 222 5.53 -2.66 -20.51
CA SER A 222 6.41 -2.42 -21.65
C SER A 222 7.58 -3.43 -21.66
N GLY A 223 8.22 -3.63 -22.81
CA GLY A 223 9.42 -4.46 -22.91
C GLY A 223 10.56 -3.98 -22.01
N ARG A 224 10.63 -2.67 -21.73
CA ARG A 224 11.41 -2.04 -20.69
C ARG A 224 10.46 -1.53 -19.63
N GLN A 225 10.51 -2.14 -18.45
CA GLN A 225 9.67 -1.70 -17.32
C GLN A 225 10.34 -0.54 -16.60
N GLU A 226 9.57 0.47 -16.27
CA GLU A 226 10.07 1.68 -15.64
C GLU A 226 9.11 2.16 -14.55
N ALA A 227 9.69 2.66 -13.45
CA ALA A 227 8.96 3.36 -12.40
C ALA A 227 9.78 4.53 -11.86
N THR A 228 9.12 5.64 -11.55
CA THR A 228 9.64 6.71 -10.71
C THR A 228 8.63 6.93 -9.61
N LEU A 229 9.03 6.68 -8.37
CA LEU A 229 8.15 6.76 -7.19
C LEU A 229 8.70 7.76 -6.20
N ASP A 230 7.86 8.67 -5.74
CA ASP A 230 8.15 9.66 -4.71
C ASP A 230 7.45 9.23 -3.42
N LEU A 231 8.24 9.03 -2.37
CA LEU A 231 7.82 8.59 -1.04
C LEU A 231 8.03 9.70 -0.03
N LYS A 232 6.98 10.10 0.67
CA LYS A 232 7.04 11.07 1.77
C LYS A 232 6.50 10.47 3.05
N LEU A 233 7.29 10.53 4.10
CA LEU A 233 6.94 10.19 5.47
C LEU A 233 7.13 11.44 6.32
N ASN A 234 6.13 11.81 7.10
CA ASN A 234 6.22 12.98 7.96
C ASN A 234 5.88 12.59 9.40
N ASN A 235 6.81 12.92 10.29
CA ASN A 235 6.65 12.80 11.74
C ASN A 235 6.28 11.38 12.20
N ILE A 236 6.95 10.35 11.66
CA ILE A 236 6.77 8.97 12.12
C ILE A 236 7.33 8.85 13.53
N ASP A 237 6.49 8.53 14.49
CA ASP A 237 6.89 8.25 15.87
C ASP A 237 7.56 6.88 15.97
N LEU A 238 8.88 6.88 16.20
CA LEU A 238 9.68 5.66 16.28
C LEU A 238 9.35 4.79 17.49
N MET A 239 8.77 5.37 18.55
CA MET A 239 8.32 4.61 19.71
C MET A 239 7.24 3.60 19.37
N GLN A 240 6.38 3.93 18.41
CA GLN A 240 5.27 3.06 18.01
C GLN A 240 5.74 1.86 17.17
N ILE A 241 6.94 1.95 16.58
CA ILE A 241 7.52 0.87 15.76
C ILE A 241 8.79 0.28 16.37
N LYS A 242 9.15 0.65 17.60
CA LYS A 242 10.41 0.24 18.26
C LYS A 242 10.59 -1.28 18.33
N GLU A 243 9.50 -2.04 18.50
CA GLU A 243 9.53 -3.51 18.59
C GLU A 243 9.98 -4.18 17.28
N TYR A 244 9.97 -3.44 16.16
CA TYR A 244 10.45 -3.88 14.85
C TYR A 244 11.81 -3.28 14.49
N SER A 245 12.35 -2.41 15.35
CA SER A 245 13.64 -1.76 15.11
C SER A 245 14.79 -2.73 15.40
N PRO A 246 15.92 -2.63 14.67
CA PRO A 246 17.14 -3.40 14.92
C PRO A 246 17.96 -2.83 16.09
N ILE A 247 17.37 -2.07 17.01
CA ILE A 247 18.07 -1.51 18.18
C ILE A 247 18.61 -2.65 19.04
N PRO A 248 19.90 -2.61 19.42
CA PRO A 248 20.51 -3.65 20.24
C PRO A 248 19.80 -3.86 21.57
N ILE A 249 19.80 -5.11 22.05
CA ILE A 249 19.27 -5.45 23.38
C ILE A 249 20.00 -4.62 24.45
N GLY A 250 19.24 -3.99 25.34
CA GLY A 250 19.78 -3.18 26.44
C GLY A 250 19.85 -1.68 26.16
N ILE A 251 19.53 -1.24 24.95
CA ILE A 251 19.34 0.16 24.62
C ILE A 251 17.83 0.41 24.43
N ASN A 252 17.27 1.29 25.24
CA ASN A 252 15.86 1.69 25.14
C ASN A 252 15.74 2.98 24.36
N LEU A 253 14.93 2.98 23.31
CA LEU A 253 14.49 4.20 22.65
C LEU A 253 13.39 4.84 23.52
N LEU A 254 13.56 6.09 23.92
CA LEU A 254 12.61 6.85 24.73
C LEU A 254 11.77 7.82 23.90
N THR A 255 12.38 8.45 22.89
CA THR A 255 11.70 9.33 21.92
C THR A 255 12.44 9.27 20.59
N GLY A 256 11.76 9.66 19.52
CA GLY A 256 12.37 9.84 18.22
C GLY A 256 11.33 9.94 17.12
N TYR A 257 11.60 10.83 16.18
CA TYR A 257 10.74 11.05 15.02
C TYR A 257 11.53 10.88 13.73
N PHE A 258 10.88 10.34 12.72
CA PHE A 258 11.48 10.12 11.40
C PHE A 258 10.67 10.83 10.32
N ASP A 259 11.37 11.59 9.48
CA ASP A 259 10.85 12.21 8.28
C ASP A 259 11.63 11.74 7.06
N SER A 260 10.99 11.60 5.91
CA SER A 260 11.69 11.34 4.65
C SER A 260 10.97 11.92 3.44
N ASN A 261 11.76 12.28 2.42
CA ASN A 261 11.32 12.62 1.09
C ASN A 261 12.28 11.94 0.11
N LEU A 262 11.87 10.77 -0.37
CA LEU A 262 12.70 9.86 -1.15
C LEU A 262 12.12 9.68 -2.54
N GLN A 263 12.99 9.56 -3.54
CA GLN A 263 12.62 9.16 -4.89
C GLN A 263 13.31 7.85 -5.26
N LEU A 264 12.52 6.90 -5.71
CA LEU A 264 12.97 5.61 -6.23
C LEU A 264 12.80 5.58 -7.75
N ILE A 265 13.88 5.37 -8.47
CA ILE A 265 13.87 5.14 -9.91
C ILE A 265 14.17 3.66 -10.16
N TYR A 266 13.24 2.97 -10.78
CA TYR A 266 13.35 1.56 -11.16
C TYR A 266 13.34 1.42 -12.67
N THR A 267 14.24 0.60 -13.20
CA THR A 267 14.27 0.22 -14.60
C THR A 267 14.63 -1.27 -14.72
N GLN A 268 13.84 -2.02 -15.48
CA GLN A 268 14.17 -3.39 -15.85
C GLN A 268 14.17 -3.51 -17.35
N GLU A 269 15.31 -3.87 -17.92
CA GLU A 269 15.48 -4.08 -19.36
C GLU A 269 14.88 -5.42 -19.79
N ALA A 270 14.70 -5.60 -21.10
CA ALA A 270 14.14 -6.83 -21.67
C ALA A 270 14.99 -8.09 -21.35
N ASP A 271 16.29 -7.94 -21.12
CA ASP A 271 17.21 -8.99 -20.66
C ASP A 271 17.15 -9.27 -19.17
N LYS A 272 16.14 -8.70 -18.46
CA LYS A 272 15.91 -8.78 -17.01
C LYS A 272 16.97 -8.12 -16.13
N LYS A 273 17.90 -7.35 -16.69
CA LYS A 273 18.76 -6.52 -15.85
C LYS A 273 17.95 -5.42 -15.20
N THR A 274 18.07 -5.35 -13.90
CA THR A 274 17.36 -4.39 -13.05
C THR A 274 18.31 -3.31 -12.58
N LYS A 275 17.89 -2.05 -12.68
CA LYS A 275 18.54 -0.90 -12.05
C LYS A 275 17.56 -0.23 -11.10
N MET A 276 18.01 0.05 -9.88
CA MET A 276 17.21 0.65 -8.84
C MET A 276 18.02 1.73 -8.12
N LEU A 277 17.65 2.99 -8.31
CA LEU A 277 18.34 4.14 -7.71
C LEU A 277 17.43 4.80 -6.68
N LEU A 278 17.99 5.08 -5.50
CA LEU A 278 17.31 5.79 -4.41
C LEU A 278 18.04 7.11 -4.13
N SER A 279 17.30 8.20 -4.17
CA SER A 279 17.78 9.55 -3.85
C SER A 279 16.81 10.27 -2.93
N GLY A 280 17.27 11.33 -2.26
CA GLY A 280 16.41 12.20 -1.46
C GLY A 280 16.96 12.45 -0.06
N ASN A 281 16.08 12.88 0.84
CA ASN A 281 16.42 13.28 2.20
C ASN A 281 15.71 12.42 3.22
N ALA A 282 16.43 12.07 4.30
CA ALA A 282 15.88 11.45 5.51
C ALA A 282 16.37 12.22 6.73
N SER A 283 15.50 12.39 7.72
CA SER A 283 15.81 13.11 8.96
C SER A 283 15.31 12.34 10.17
N LEU A 284 16.17 12.23 11.18
CA LEU A 284 15.82 11.74 12.51
C LEU A 284 15.86 12.92 13.47
N ARG A 285 14.85 13.08 14.30
CA ARG A 285 14.72 14.20 15.24
C ARG A 285 14.42 13.72 16.65
N GLU A 286 14.91 14.47 17.64
CA GLU A 286 14.59 14.28 19.06
C GLU A 286 14.84 12.85 19.54
N LEU A 287 15.91 12.21 19.02
CA LEU A 287 16.26 10.86 19.46
C LEU A 287 16.82 10.88 20.87
N LYS A 288 16.19 10.07 21.74
CA LYS A 288 16.70 9.82 23.10
C LYS A 288 16.77 8.32 23.34
N PHE A 289 17.95 7.87 23.72
CA PHE A 289 18.20 6.49 24.11
C PHE A 289 18.68 6.43 25.54
N GLU A 290 18.29 5.40 26.22
CA GLU A 290 18.74 5.07 27.57
C GLU A 290 19.41 3.69 27.55
N ASN A 291 20.60 3.61 28.16
CA ASN A 291 21.27 2.34 28.41
C ASN A 291 21.38 2.10 29.91
N ASN A 292 20.61 1.14 30.40
CA ASN A 292 20.55 0.73 31.80
C ASN A 292 21.27 -0.58 32.10
N THR A 293 21.93 -1.17 31.08
CA THR A 293 22.58 -2.50 31.23
C THR A 293 24.04 -2.41 31.69
N THR A 294 24.63 -1.22 31.66
CA THR A 294 25.99 -0.99 32.11
C THR A 294 26.06 -0.65 33.59
N LYS A 295 27.22 -0.83 34.22
CA LYS A 295 27.47 -0.43 35.63
C LYS A 295 27.27 1.07 35.85
N GLU A 296 27.46 1.86 34.82
CA GLU A 296 27.23 3.30 34.80
C GLU A 296 26.20 3.59 33.69
N PRO A 297 24.88 3.65 34.03
CA PRO A 297 23.83 3.94 33.07
C PRO A 297 24.03 5.31 32.41
N TYR A 298 23.66 5.42 31.14
CA TYR A 298 23.81 6.69 30.41
C TYR A 298 22.68 6.91 29.41
N ASN A 299 22.44 8.17 29.10
CA ASN A 299 21.50 8.63 28.09
C ASN A 299 22.26 9.19 26.90
N ILE A 300 21.83 8.84 25.70
CA ILE A 300 22.28 9.44 24.44
C ILE A 300 21.13 10.30 23.93
N ASN A 301 21.40 11.57 23.71
CA ASN A 301 20.45 12.49 23.10
C ASN A 301 21.02 12.94 21.76
N LEU A 302 20.16 13.04 20.77
CA LEU A 302 20.46 13.58 19.46
C LEU A 302 19.31 14.47 19.02
N GLU A 303 19.58 15.75 18.86
CA GLU A 303 18.58 16.72 18.46
C GLU A 303 18.12 16.47 17.03
N LYS A 304 19.07 16.32 16.09
CA LYS A 304 18.79 16.11 14.68
C LYS A 304 19.89 15.37 13.94
N LEU A 305 19.51 14.47 13.04
CA LEU A 305 20.38 13.84 12.05
C LEU A 305 19.71 13.94 10.69
N ASP A 306 20.30 14.72 9.79
CA ASP A 306 19.90 14.80 8.38
C ASP A 306 20.83 13.97 7.52
N VAL A 307 20.25 13.20 6.61
CA VAL A 307 20.98 12.38 5.64
C VAL A 307 20.42 12.65 4.25
N MET A 308 21.29 13.11 3.35
CA MET A 308 20.97 13.23 1.92
C MET A 308 21.56 12.02 1.19
N LEU A 309 20.69 11.28 0.52
CA LEU A 309 21.01 10.11 -0.30
C LEU A 309 21.17 10.56 -1.75
N ILE A 310 22.26 10.19 -2.41
CA ILE A 310 22.59 10.62 -3.77
C ILE A 310 22.76 9.36 -4.64
N ASP A 311 21.77 9.04 -5.45
CA ASP A 311 21.77 7.96 -6.45
C ASP A 311 22.29 6.62 -5.90
N ILE A 312 21.77 6.21 -4.74
CA ILE A 312 22.13 4.94 -4.13
C ILE A 312 21.65 3.79 -5.00
N ASP A 313 22.57 2.99 -5.52
CA ASP A 313 22.27 1.82 -6.31
C ASP A 313 21.89 0.62 -5.42
N LEU A 314 20.62 0.22 -5.49
CA LEU A 314 20.07 -0.92 -4.75
C LEU A 314 20.06 -2.22 -5.58
N SER A 315 20.49 -2.19 -6.85
CA SER A 315 20.30 -3.30 -7.80
C SER A 315 21.41 -4.37 -7.80
N GLY A 316 22.51 -4.15 -7.08
CA GLY A 316 23.56 -5.16 -7.02
C GLY A 316 24.94 -4.65 -6.62
N GLN A 317 25.40 -3.55 -7.20
CA GLN A 317 26.55 -2.82 -6.69
C GLN A 317 26.05 -1.94 -5.55
N LYS A 318 26.12 -2.45 -4.34
CA LYS A 318 25.64 -1.76 -3.15
C LYS A 318 26.60 -0.63 -2.77
N SER A 319 26.71 0.37 -3.63
CA SER A 319 27.44 1.61 -3.36
C SER A 319 26.45 2.70 -3.00
N ALA A 320 26.74 3.43 -1.96
CA ALA A 320 25.95 4.56 -1.50
C ALA A 320 26.83 5.80 -1.40
N LYS A 321 26.39 6.91 -2.00
CA LYS A 321 26.96 8.23 -1.78
C LYS A 321 25.97 9.05 -0.96
N LEU A 322 26.45 9.60 0.17
CA LEU A 322 25.58 10.37 1.06
C LEU A 322 26.31 11.56 1.69
N VAL A 323 25.53 12.50 2.16
CA VAL A 323 25.94 13.63 2.99
C VAL A 323 25.19 13.52 4.30
N MET A 324 25.85 13.74 5.40
CA MET A 324 25.28 13.64 6.74
C MET A 324 25.56 14.91 7.54
N GLU A 325 24.54 15.43 8.19
CA GLU A 325 24.65 16.51 9.16
C GLU A 325 23.97 16.07 10.47
N LEU A 326 24.75 16.11 11.55
CA LEU A 326 24.30 15.80 12.89
C LEU A 326 24.38 17.07 13.74
N ALA A 327 23.32 17.33 14.50
CA ALA A 327 23.24 18.44 15.42
C ALA A 327 22.83 17.98 16.82
N GLY A 328 23.43 18.59 17.84
CA GLY A 328 23.02 18.45 19.23
C GLY A 328 23.18 17.03 19.79
N ALA A 329 24.29 16.33 19.49
CA ALA A 329 24.53 15.02 20.10
C ALA A 329 25.18 15.17 21.48
N SER A 330 24.68 14.42 22.47
CA SER A 330 25.24 14.39 23.82
C SER A 330 25.10 13.03 24.48
N LEU A 331 26.06 12.70 25.34
CA LEU A 331 26.01 11.56 26.25
C LEU A 331 26.05 12.08 27.67
N VAL A 332 25.06 11.69 28.48
CA VAL A 332 24.90 12.12 29.85
C VAL A 332 24.79 10.88 30.73
N HIS A 333 25.63 10.77 31.78
CA HIS A 333 25.47 9.70 32.77
C HIS A 333 24.21 9.93 33.61
N SER A 334 23.51 8.83 33.93
CA SER A 334 22.29 8.91 34.74
C SER A 334 22.55 9.58 36.09
N GLY A 335 21.72 10.58 36.42
CA GLY A 335 21.87 11.39 37.62
C GLY A 335 22.83 12.57 37.50
N GLU A 336 23.37 12.85 36.33
CA GLU A 336 24.20 14.03 36.07
C GLU A 336 23.49 15.06 35.19
N ASP A 337 23.68 16.35 35.46
CA ASP A 337 23.10 17.44 34.66
C ASP A 337 24.01 17.86 33.48
N LYS A 338 25.31 17.51 33.57
CA LYS A 338 26.29 17.91 32.55
C LYS A 338 26.65 16.73 31.67
N PRO A 339 26.72 16.94 30.34
CA PRO A 339 27.14 15.89 29.43
C PRO A 339 28.60 15.50 29.62
N ALA A 340 28.86 14.19 29.65
CA ALA A 340 30.22 13.65 29.59
C ALA A 340 30.83 13.87 28.18
N LEU A 341 30.00 13.74 27.14
CA LEU A 341 30.37 14.08 25.77
C LEU A 341 29.31 14.99 25.17
N SER A 342 29.74 16.01 24.44
CA SER A 342 28.87 16.92 23.71
C SER A 342 29.48 17.22 22.34
N LEU A 343 28.66 17.04 21.30
CA LEU A 343 28.99 17.33 19.91
C LEU A 343 27.87 18.19 19.32
N PRO A 344 28.02 19.53 19.39
CA PRO A 344 26.98 20.44 18.87
C PRO A 344 26.70 20.26 17.39
N LYS A 345 27.76 20.03 16.58
CA LYS A 345 27.59 19.81 15.14
C LYS A 345 28.70 18.91 14.57
N LEU A 346 28.27 17.98 13.69
CA LEU A 346 29.11 17.20 12.82
C LEU A 346 28.56 17.23 11.40
N THR A 347 29.41 17.53 10.43
CA THR A 347 29.06 17.43 9.01
C THR A 347 30.01 16.46 8.34
N ALA A 348 29.49 15.50 7.61
CA ALA A 348 30.28 14.56 6.82
C ALA A 348 29.78 14.56 5.37
N ASN A 349 30.67 14.98 4.47
CA ASN A 349 30.36 15.10 3.05
C ASN A 349 31.03 13.99 2.24
N ASN A 350 30.42 13.63 1.13
CA ASN A 350 30.93 12.59 0.23
C ASN A 350 31.26 11.29 0.97
N ILE A 351 30.36 10.83 1.81
CA ILE A 351 30.48 9.51 2.41
C ILE A 351 30.18 8.51 1.32
N TYR A 352 31.12 7.63 1.03
CA TYR A 352 30.95 6.53 0.09
C TYR A 352 30.99 5.21 0.85
N ILE A 353 29.93 4.42 0.67
CA ILE A 353 29.81 3.09 1.29
C ILE A 353 29.83 2.06 0.18
N ASP A 354 30.78 1.15 0.23
CA ASP A 354 30.82 -0.05 -0.60
C ASP A 354 30.54 -1.27 0.27
N SER A 355 29.37 -1.87 0.08
CA SER A 355 28.94 -3.00 0.89
C SER A 355 29.55 -4.33 0.44
N LEU A 356 30.10 -4.41 -0.78
CA LEU A 356 30.80 -5.60 -1.29
C LEU A 356 32.19 -5.70 -0.66
N GLU A 357 32.90 -4.58 -0.65
CA GLU A 357 34.26 -4.47 -0.03
C GLU A 357 34.19 -4.18 1.46
N LYS A 358 33.00 -3.93 2.03
CA LYS A 358 32.79 -3.48 3.41
C LYS A 358 33.60 -2.23 3.77
N ASN A 359 33.78 -1.36 2.81
CA ASN A 359 34.51 -0.11 2.93
C ASN A 359 33.62 1.08 3.14
N ILE A 360 33.99 1.98 4.05
CA ILE A 360 33.35 3.29 4.21
C ILE A 360 34.47 4.35 4.06
N VAL A 361 34.29 5.22 3.08
CA VAL A 361 35.24 6.32 2.82
C VAL A 361 34.52 7.63 3.10
N PHE A 362 35.16 8.47 3.93
CA PHE A 362 34.69 9.83 4.20
C PHE A 362 35.52 10.81 3.39
N GLY A 363 34.88 11.66 2.60
CA GLY A 363 35.60 12.72 1.87
C GLY A 363 36.02 13.86 2.77
N MET A 364 35.10 14.40 3.54
CA MET A 364 35.38 15.47 4.51
C MET A 364 34.51 15.27 5.75
N VAL A 365 35.13 15.31 6.91
CA VAL A 365 34.42 15.32 8.20
C VAL A 365 34.80 16.58 8.95
N LYS A 366 33.83 17.39 9.33
CA LYS A 366 33.99 18.60 10.12
C LYS A 366 33.30 18.43 11.45
N LEU A 367 34.01 18.60 12.54
CA LEU A 367 33.50 18.58 13.90
C LEU A 367 33.60 20.03 14.46
N ASP A 368 32.48 20.53 14.94
CA ASP A 368 32.39 21.85 15.54
C ASP A 368 32.19 21.71 17.06
N GLN A 369 33.09 22.31 17.83
CA GLN A 369 33.04 22.49 19.30
C GLN A 369 32.82 21.17 20.09
N PHE A 370 33.49 20.09 19.71
CA PHE A 370 33.48 18.86 20.50
C PHE A 370 33.98 19.11 21.92
N LYS A 371 33.25 18.66 22.93
CA LYS A 371 33.59 18.75 24.35
C LYS A 371 33.53 17.37 24.98
N ALA A 372 34.57 17.04 25.74
CA ALA A 372 34.59 15.84 26.57
C ALA A 372 34.98 16.25 28.01
N SER A 373 34.24 15.76 28.99
CA SER A 373 34.55 15.94 30.42
C SER A 373 34.93 14.58 31.00
N MET A 374 36.11 14.51 31.66
CA MET A 374 36.52 13.30 32.37
C MET A 374 36.20 13.44 33.85
N ARG A 375 35.57 12.39 34.40
CA ARG A 375 35.38 12.28 35.84
C ARG A 375 36.70 11.80 36.48
N ARG A 376 37.25 12.56 37.38
CA ARG A 376 38.33 12.06 38.25
C ARG A 376 37.67 11.16 39.29
N LYS A 377 38.00 9.87 39.30
CA LYS A 377 37.61 8.93 40.38
C LYS A 377 38.41 9.26 41.63
#